data_1e8322940e974bb9110dde7e19f6af42
#
_entry.id   1e8322940e974bb9110dde7e19f6af42
#
_cell.length_a   1.000
_cell.length_b   1.000
_cell.length_c   1.000
_cell.angle_alpha   90.00
_cell.angle_beta   90.00
_cell.angle_gamma   90.00
#
_symmetry.space_group_name_H-M   'P 1'
#
loop_
_entity.id
_entity.type
_entity.pdbx_description
1 polymer ?
#
loop_
_entity_poly.entity_id
_entity_poly.type
_entity_poly.pdbx_seq_one_letter_code
_entity_poly.pdbx_strand_id
1 'polypeptide(L)'
;MAGFCREDILMEDNDILVVHKHAGMAVQNARMGQMDLEHALLNYLAKQARAETPGQARTQIPYLAVVHRLDQPVEGVLVFAKNKDAAGKLGRQVKDGTMKKEYLAVCEGKIEKQGVQKFEDFLVKDGRSNTSRVVQPGTAGAVSYTHLRAHETLMNL
;
A
#
# COMPACT_ATOMS: atom_id res chain seq x y z
N MET A 1 3.72 11.63 -15.37
CA MET A 1 3.46 10.72 -14.22
C MET A 1 3.46 9.31 -14.77
N ALA A 2 4.21 8.38 -14.16
CA ALA A 2 4.18 6.97 -14.55
C ALA A 2 2.78 6.42 -14.28
N GLY A 3 2.13 5.89 -15.31
CA GLY A 3 0.86 5.17 -15.20
C GLY A 3 1.15 3.69 -14.95
N PHE A 4 0.15 2.93 -14.49
CA PHE A 4 0.23 1.48 -14.37
C PHE A 4 0.46 0.84 -15.75
N CYS A 5 1.38 -0.11 -15.82
CA CYS A 5 1.61 -0.96 -16.98
C CYS A 5 1.60 -2.45 -16.57
N ARG A 6 1.57 -3.37 -17.55
CA ARG A 6 1.49 -4.81 -17.25
C ARG A 6 2.73 -5.34 -16.55
N GLU A 7 3.87 -4.75 -16.81
CA GLU A 7 5.17 -5.07 -16.23
C GLU A 7 5.23 -4.80 -14.73
N ASP A 8 4.32 -3.97 -14.21
CA ASP A 8 4.16 -3.72 -12.78
C ASP A 8 3.52 -4.90 -12.03
N ILE A 9 2.94 -5.87 -12.74
CA ILE A 9 2.36 -7.06 -12.13
C ILE A 9 3.49 -8.04 -11.80
N LEU A 10 3.73 -8.23 -10.51
CA LEU A 10 4.78 -9.12 -10.00
C LEU A 10 4.28 -10.56 -9.87
N MET A 11 3.00 -10.74 -9.55
CA MET A 11 2.36 -12.04 -9.42
C MET A 11 0.85 -11.90 -9.61
N GLU A 12 0.25 -12.86 -10.28
CA GLU A 12 -1.20 -12.97 -10.42
C GLU A 12 -1.62 -14.44 -10.40
N ASP A 13 -2.62 -14.75 -9.59
CA ASP A 13 -3.32 -16.04 -9.59
C ASP A 13 -4.85 -15.84 -9.53
N ASN A 14 -5.59 -16.87 -9.14
CA ASN A 14 -7.05 -16.78 -9.03
C ASN A 14 -7.53 -15.96 -7.81
N ASP A 15 -6.69 -15.82 -6.79
CA ASP A 15 -7.04 -15.25 -5.50
C ASP A 15 -6.45 -13.86 -5.29
N ILE A 16 -5.23 -13.63 -5.75
CA ILE A 16 -4.48 -12.40 -5.48
C ILE A 16 -3.84 -11.80 -6.74
N LEU A 17 -3.58 -10.52 -6.65
CA LEU A 17 -2.82 -9.73 -7.60
C LEU A 17 -1.78 -8.93 -6.82
N VAL A 18 -0.50 -9.17 -7.10
CA VAL A 18 0.64 -8.48 -6.47
C VAL A 18 1.24 -7.51 -7.47
N VAL A 19 1.39 -6.26 -7.07
CA VAL A 19 1.73 -5.17 -7.99
C VAL A 19 2.80 -4.28 -7.40
N HIS A 20 3.72 -3.84 -8.24
CA HIS A 20 4.63 -2.74 -7.94
C HIS A 20 3.89 -1.40 -8.15
N LYS A 21 3.75 -0.62 -7.09
CA LYS A 21 3.19 0.72 -7.16
C LYS A 21 4.30 1.75 -7.28
N HIS A 22 4.31 2.52 -8.35
CA HIS A 22 5.25 3.63 -8.51
C HIS A 22 4.96 4.80 -7.58
N ALA A 23 6.00 5.55 -7.23
CA ALA A 23 5.87 6.82 -6.52
C ALA A 23 5.01 7.81 -7.31
N GLY A 24 4.22 8.61 -6.61
CA GLY A 24 3.32 9.59 -7.22
C GLY A 24 1.94 9.05 -7.63
N MET A 25 1.74 7.73 -7.66
CA MET A 25 0.45 7.09 -7.94
C MET A 25 -0.33 6.86 -6.65
N ALA A 26 -1.58 7.32 -6.61
CA ALA A 26 -2.48 6.99 -5.50
C ALA A 26 -3.01 5.55 -5.66
N VAL A 27 -3.19 4.84 -4.54
CA VAL A 27 -3.86 3.52 -4.56
C VAL A 27 -5.35 3.70 -4.83
N GLN A 28 -5.97 4.65 -4.13
CA GLN A 28 -7.36 5.05 -4.28
C GLN A 28 -7.43 6.58 -4.22
N ASN A 29 -8.11 7.20 -5.17
CA ASN A 29 -8.34 8.64 -5.18
C ASN A 29 -9.73 8.98 -4.63
N ALA A 30 -9.77 10.00 -3.76
CA ALA A 30 -11.04 10.59 -3.35
C ALA A 30 -11.64 11.53 -4.41
N ARG A 31 -10.87 11.92 -5.42
CA ARG A 31 -11.30 12.86 -6.47
C ARG A 31 -11.79 12.11 -7.69
N MET A 32 -13.02 12.38 -8.09
CA MET A 32 -13.59 11.85 -9.33
C MET A 32 -12.77 12.30 -10.54
N GLY A 33 -12.55 11.37 -11.47
CA GLY A 33 -11.88 11.65 -12.75
C GLY A 33 -10.35 11.54 -12.75
N GLN A 34 -9.72 11.24 -11.62
CA GLN A 34 -8.30 10.91 -11.59
C GLN A 34 -8.12 9.39 -11.54
N MET A 35 -7.34 8.88 -12.49
CA MET A 35 -6.98 7.46 -12.52
C MET A 35 -6.08 7.15 -11.31
N ASP A 36 -6.43 6.13 -10.58
CA ASP A 36 -5.63 5.55 -9.50
C ASP A 36 -5.31 4.08 -9.81
N LEU A 37 -4.52 3.47 -8.94
CA LEU A 37 -4.06 2.11 -9.15
C LEU A 37 -5.23 1.10 -9.14
N GLU A 38 -6.20 1.26 -8.23
CA GLU A 38 -7.36 0.37 -8.16
C GLU A 38 -8.17 0.37 -9.47
N HIS A 39 -8.48 1.56 -10.00
CA HIS A 39 -9.20 1.69 -11.27
C HIS A 39 -8.38 1.15 -12.46
N ALA A 40 -7.07 1.37 -12.47
CA ALA A 40 -6.19 0.83 -13.51
C ALA A 40 -6.20 -0.70 -13.51
N LEU A 41 -6.13 -1.32 -12.32
CA LEU A 41 -6.17 -2.77 -12.15
C LEU A 41 -7.55 -3.36 -12.49
N LEU A 42 -8.65 -2.71 -12.12
CA LEU A 42 -9.99 -3.11 -12.53
C LEU A 42 -10.14 -3.12 -14.06
N ASN A 43 -9.61 -2.09 -14.72
CA ASN A 43 -9.60 -2.01 -16.19
C ASN A 43 -8.74 -3.12 -16.82
N TYR A 44 -7.61 -3.44 -16.21
CA TYR A 44 -6.74 -4.54 -16.64
C TYR A 44 -7.48 -5.88 -16.55
N LEU A 45 -8.07 -6.21 -15.40
CA LEU A 45 -8.83 -7.45 -15.19
C LEU A 45 -10.05 -7.55 -16.13
N ALA A 46 -10.73 -6.42 -16.38
CA ALA A 46 -11.85 -6.40 -17.32
C ALA A 46 -11.40 -6.68 -18.77
N LYS A 47 -10.22 -6.21 -19.18
CA LYS A 47 -9.65 -6.51 -20.48
C LYS A 47 -9.25 -7.98 -20.61
N GLN A 48 -8.65 -8.58 -19.57
CA GLN A 48 -8.32 -10.01 -19.54
C GLN A 48 -9.60 -10.84 -19.69
N ALA A 49 -10.62 -10.59 -18.87
CA ALA A 49 -11.87 -11.31 -18.91
C ALA A 49 -12.57 -11.26 -20.29
N ARG A 50 -12.43 -10.14 -21.02
CA ARG A 50 -12.95 -10.01 -22.39
C ARG A 50 -12.13 -10.82 -23.39
N ALA A 51 -10.82 -10.89 -23.22
CA ALA A 51 -9.94 -11.66 -24.10
C ALA A 51 -10.17 -13.18 -23.98
N GLU A 52 -10.47 -13.66 -22.75
CA GLU A 52 -10.73 -15.07 -22.47
C GLU A 52 -12.13 -15.54 -22.98
N THR A 53 -13.08 -14.63 -23.14
CA THR A 53 -14.45 -14.95 -23.60
C THR A 53 -14.92 -14.01 -24.72
N PRO A 54 -14.35 -14.14 -25.93
CA PRO A 54 -14.77 -13.35 -27.08
C PRO A 54 -16.25 -13.57 -27.40
N GLY A 55 -17.00 -12.48 -27.56
CA GLY A 55 -18.42 -12.54 -27.96
C GLY A 55 -19.43 -12.63 -26.82
N GLN A 56 -19.01 -12.78 -25.58
CA GLN A 56 -19.90 -12.64 -24.44
C GLN A 56 -19.82 -11.22 -23.86
N ALA A 57 -20.94 -10.51 -23.85
CA ALA A 57 -21.05 -9.23 -23.15
C ALA A 57 -20.98 -9.49 -21.63
N ARG A 58 -19.78 -9.48 -21.05
CA ARG A 58 -19.64 -9.45 -19.60
C ARG A 58 -19.89 -8.03 -19.10
N THR A 59 -21.03 -7.83 -18.48
CA THR A 59 -21.43 -6.59 -17.81
C THR A 59 -20.92 -6.49 -16.37
N GLN A 60 -20.31 -7.57 -15.85
CA GLN A 60 -19.83 -7.58 -14.47
C GLN A 60 -18.44 -6.95 -14.36
N ILE A 61 -18.35 -5.96 -13.49
CA ILE A 61 -17.07 -5.40 -13.05
C ILE A 61 -16.32 -6.48 -12.27
N PRO A 62 -15.03 -6.76 -12.60
CA PRO A 62 -14.23 -7.71 -11.84
C PRO A 62 -14.17 -7.32 -10.37
N TYR A 63 -14.15 -8.30 -9.48
CA TYR A 63 -13.93 -8.03 -8.07
C TYR A 63 -12.45 -7.73 -7.81
N LEU A 64 -12.18 -6.64 -7.12
CA LEU A 64 -10.86 -6.29 -6.61
C LEU A 64 -11.03 -5.63 -5.25
N ALA A 65 -10.27 -6.08 -4.26
CA ALA A 65 -10.30 -5.50 -2.92
C ALA A 65 -8.91 -4.98 -2.52
N VAL A 66 -8.89 -3.74 -2.07
CA VAL A 66 -7.72 -3.10 -1.47
C VAL A 66 -7.64 -3.50 0.00
N VAL A 67 -6.68 -4.32 0.38
CA VAL A 67 -6.52 -4.82 1.76
C VAL A 67 -5.56 -3.98 2.59
N HIS A 68 -4.63 -3.28 1.95
CA HIS A 68 -3.73 -2.30 2.55
C HIS A 68 -3.30 -1.26 1.51
N ARG A 69 -2.73 -0.16 1.97
CA ARG A 69 -2.36 0.97 1.08
C ARG A 69 -0.94 1.43 1.37
N LEU A 70 -0.35 2.04 0.36
CA LEU A 70 0.82 2.91 0.45
C LEU A 70 0.39 4.34 0.13
N ASP A 71 0.99 5.30 0.77
CA ASP A 71 0.74 6.72 0.46
C ASP A 71 1.21 7.05 -0.97
N GLN A 72 0.64 8.11 -1.53
CA GLN A 72 0.89 8.48 -2.92
C GLN A 72 2.38 8.64 -3.25
N PRO A 73 3.23 9.32 -2.43
CA PRO A 73 4.65 9.46 -2.73
C PRO A 73 5.48 8.19 -2.50
N VAL A 74 4.92 7.18 -1.82
CA VAL A 74 5.65 5.96 -1.48
C VAL A 74 5.57 4.96 -2.62
N GLU A 75 6.72 4.40 -2.99
CA GLU A 75 6.86 3.32 -3.96
C GLU A 75 6.95 1.97 -3.23
N GLY A 76 6.45 0.89 -3.84
CA GLY A 76 6.58 -0.44 -3.25
C GLY A 76 5.53 -1.44 -3.71
N VAL A 77 5.53 -2.59 -3.04
CA VAL A 77 4.70 -3.74 -3.39
C VAL A 77 3.37 -3.70 -2.65
N LEU A 78 2.30 -3.91 -3.39
CA LEU A 78 0.93 -4.03 -2.89
C LEU A 78 0.32 -5.36 -3.30
N VAL A 79 -0.50 -5.93 -2.41
CA VAL A 79 -1.34 -7.09 -2.70
C VAL A 79 -2.81 -6.69 -2.71
N PHE A 80 -3.52 -7.15 -3.73
CA PHE A 80 -4.97 -7.00 -3.90
C PHE A 80 -5.62 -8.36 -3.90
N ALA A 81 -6.86 -8.46 -3.41
CA ALA A 81 -7.63 -9.70 -3.48
C ALA A 81 -8.56 -9.68 -4.68
N LYS A 82 -8.60 -10.78 -5.45
CA LYS A 82 -9.45 -10.96 -6.63
C LYS A 82 -10.80 -11.62 -6.30
N ASN A 83 -11.00 -12.04 -5.05
CA ASN A 83 -12.28 -12.57 -4.57
C ASN A 83 -12.48 -12.27 -3.08
N LYS A 84 -13.71 -12.48 -2.59
CA LYS A 84 -14.10 -12.15 -1.19
C LYS A 84 -13.40 -13.01 -0.15
N ASP A 85 -13.13 -14.27 -0.45
CA ASP A 85 -12.46 -15.18 0.49
C ASP A 85 -11.00 -14.76 0.71
N ALA A 86 -10.28 -14.49 -0.37
CA ALA A 86 -8.93 -13.95 -0.30
C ALA A 86 -8.89 -12.60 0.42
N ALA A 87 -9.85 -11.70 0.16
CA ALA A 87 -9.96 -10.42 0.85
C ALA A 87 -10.13 -10.61 2.37
N GLY A 88 -10.99 -11.54 2.78
CA GLY A 88 -11.19 -11.87 4.19
C GLY A 88 -9.95 -12.45 4.87
N LYS A 89 -9.21 -13.33 4.17
CA LYS A 89 -7.96 -13.93 4.67
C LYS A 89 -6.86 -12.88 4.82
N LEU A 90 -6.63 -12.09 3.78
CA LEU A 90 -5.62 -11.01 3.80
C LEU A 90 -5.97 -9.92 4.82
N GLY A 91 -7.25 -9.54 4.92
CA GLY A 91 -7.71 -8.55 5.90
C GLY A 91 -7.46 -9.00 7.35
N ARG A 92 -7.63 -10.29 7.65
CA ARG A 92 -7.26 -10.87 8.96
C ARG A 92 -5.77 -10.76 9.20
N GLN A 93 -4.93 -11.14 8.25
CA GLN A 93 -3.46 -11.05 8.38
C GLN A 93 -2.98 -9.61 8.62
N VAL A 94 -3.60 -8.63 7.98
CA VAL A 94 -3.32 -7.21 8.23
C VAL A 94 -3.72 -6.82 9.65
N LYS A 95 -4.94 -7.22 10.07
CA LYS A 95 -5.48 -6.91 11.41
C LYS A 95 -4.68 -7.55 12.53
N ASP A 96 -4.30 -8.81 12.37
CA ASP A 96 -3.58 -9.59 13.38
C ASP A 96 -2.06 -9.34 13.36
N GLY A 97 -1.58 -8.50 12.44
CA GLY A 97 -0.15 -8.17 12.29
C GLY A 97 0.72 -9.34 11.80
N THR A 98 0.10 -10.40 11.27
CA THR A 98 0.82 -11.55 10.70
C THR A 98 1.35 -11.25 9.30
N MET A 99 0.74 -10.32 8.57
CA MET A 99 1.31 -9.75 7.35
C MET A 99 2.44 -8.79 7.74
N LYS A 100 3.68 -9.24 7.58
CA LYS A 100 4.86 -8.41 7.82
C LYS A 100 5.03 -7.41 6.69
N LYS A 101 5.33 -6.17 7.06
CA LYS A 101 5.62 -5.07 6.14
C LYS A 101 6.98 -4.51 6.46
N GLU A 102 7.83 -4.42 5.44
CA GLU A 102 9.17 -3.86 5.53
C GLU A 102 9.25 -2.65 4.61
N TYR A 103 9.97 -1.62 5.06
CA TYR A 103 10.14 -0.38 4.32
C TYR A 103 11.60 0.02 4.30
N LEU A 104 12.03 0.60 3.19
CA LEU A 104 13.30 1.29 3.08
C LEU A 104 13.04 2.79 3.17
N ALA A 105 13.81 3.48 4.00
CA ALA A 105 13.71 4.93 4.14
C ALA A 105 15.11 5.54 4.08
N VAL A 106 15.24 6.65 3.35
CA VAL A 106 16.43 7.49 3.39
C VAL A 106 16.21 8.54 4.46
N CYS A 107 17.12 8.59 5.43
CA CYS A 107 17.07 9.53 6.55
C CYS A 107 18.29 10.44 6.52
N GLU A 108 18.12 11.70 6.94
CA GLU A 108 19.21 12.64 7.13
C GLU A 108 19.85 12.45 8.51
N GLY A 109 21.16 12.56 8.59
CA GLY A 109 21.93 12.44 9.84
C GLY A 109 22.77 11.18 9.92
N LYS A 110 23.35 10.95 11.11
CA LYS A 110 24.13 9.75 11.42
C LYS A 110 23.36 8.86 12.39
N ILE A 111 23.29 7.58 12.09
CA ILE A 111 22.79 6.58 13.03
C ILE A 111 23.97 6.21 13.95
N GLU A 112 23.90 6.64 15.20
CA GLU A 112 24.99 6.42 16.17
C GLU A 112 25.02 5.00 16.74
N LYS A 113 23.87 4.31 16.74
CA LYS A 113 23.74 2.96 17.29
C LYS A 113 23.53 1.96 16.18
N GLN A 114 24.41 0.96 16.13
CA GLN A 114 24.23 -0.18 15.23
C GLN A 114 23.15 -1.14 15.75
N GLY A 115 22.44 -1.79 14.84
CA GLY A 115 21.43 -2.81 15.14
C GLY A 115 19.99 -2.28 15.11
N VAL A 116 19.08 -3.11 15.59
CA VAL A 116 17.63 -2.80 15.60
C VAL A 116 17.33 -1.74 16.65
N GLN A 117 16.78 -0.61 16.23
CA GLN A 117 16.29 0.45 17.10
C GLN A 117 14.77 0.51 17.05
N LYS A 118 14.14 0.65 18.21
CA LYS A 118 12.70 0.89 18.34
C LYS A 118 12.47 2.37 18.60
N PHE A 119 11.69 3.01 17.75
CA PHE A 119 11.19 4.35 17.96
C PHE A 119 9.72 4.26 18.37
N GLU A 120 9.32 5.07 19.33
CA GLU A 120 7.94 5.13 19.82
C GLU A 120 7.57 6.60 20.03
N ASP A 121 6.64 7.09 19.25
CA ASP A 121 6.20 8.47 19.30
C ASP A 121 4.69 8.55 19.48
N PHE A 122 4.25 9.64 20.10
CA PHE A 122 2.84 10.01 20.20
C PHE A 122 2.53 11.05 19.13
N LEU A 123 1.59 10.73 18.23
CA LEU A 123 1.24 11.60 17.12
C LEU A 123 -0.18 12.13 17.25
N VAL A 124 -0.37 13.41 16.98
CA VAL A 124 -1.69 14.02 16.76
C VAL A 124 -1.81 14.39 15.29
N LYS A 125 -2.91 13.99 14.67
CA LYS A 125 -3.24 14.36 13.30
C LYS A 125 -4.05 15.65 13.28
N ASP A 126 -3.58 16.62 12.51
CA ASP A 126 -4.38 17.80 12.14
C ASP A 126 -5.17 17.45 10.87
N GLY A 127 -6.50 17.34 11.02
CA GLY A 127 -7.40 17.03 9.91
C GLY A 127 -7.53 18.15 8.86
N ARG A 128 -7.19 19.39 9.19
CA ARG A 128 -7.28 20.53 8.25
C ARG A 128 -6.08 20.58 7.31
N SER A 129 -4.88 20.41 7.87
CA SER A 129 -3.63 20.44 7.11
C SER A 129 -3.23 19.06 6.59
N ASN A 130 -3.91 17.99 7.03
CA ASN A 130 -3.55 16.59 6.79
C ASN A 130 -2.10 16.25 7.19
N THR A 131 -1.60 16.92 8.22
CA THR A 131 -0.26 16.69 8.77
C THR A 131 -0.34 16.00 10.13
N SER A 132 0.69 15.26 10.50
CA SER A 132 0.85 14.69 11.83
C SER A 132 2.05 15.33 12.52
N ARG A 133 1.95 15.57 13.82
CA ARG A 133 3.05 16.12 14.62
C ARG A 133 3.28 15.26 15.86
N VAL A 134 4.54 15.15 16.27
CA VAL A 134 4.93 14.50 17.52
C VAL A 134 4.47 15.36 18.69
N VAL A 135 3.90 14.73 19.71
CA VAL A 135 3.42 15.38 20.93
C VAL A 135 3.83 14.58 22.17
N GLN A 136 3.68 15.20 23.34
CA GLN A 136 3.95 14.52 24.60
C GLN A 136 2.91 13.42 24.88
N PRO A 137 3.31 12.33 25.57
CA PRO A 137 2.39 11.32 26.09
C PRO A 137 1.24 11.97 26.88
N GLY A 138 0.01 11.50 26.69
CA GLY A 138 -1.17 12.01 27.37
C GLY A 138 -1.82 13.25 26.73
N THR A 139 -1.28 13.78 25.63
CA THR A 139 -1.94 14.84 24.86
C THR A 139 -3.28 14.33 24.31
N ALA A 140 -4.34 15.12 24.46
CA ALA A 140 -5.68 14.75 23.97
C ALA A 140 -5.67 14.48 22.46
N GLY A 141 -6.22 13.34 22.03
CA GLY A 141 -6.22 12.89 20.62
C GLY A 141 -4.89 12.31 20.14
N ALA A 142 -3.90 12.18 21.00
CA ALA A 142 -2.64 11.52 20.65
C ALA A 142 -2.82 10.01 20.54
N VAL A 143 -2.29 9.43 19.48
CA VAL A 143 -2.22 7.98 19.26
C VAL A 143 -0.75 7.57 19.33
N SER A 144 -0.45 6.53 20.12
CA SER A 144 0.89 5.94 20.16
C SER A 144 1.14 5.18 18.86
N TYR A 145 2.24 5.51 18.22
CA TYR A 145 2.74 4.75 17.07
C TYR A 145 4.08 4.16 17.42
N THR A 146 4.21 2.85 17.28
CA THR A 146 5.51 2.18 17.28
C THR A 146 6.01 2.18 15.86
N HIS A 147 7.01 3.01 15.58
CA HIS A 147 7.58 3.15 14.25
C HIS A 147 9.00 2.61 14.20
N LEU A 148 9.27 1.92 13.10
CA LEU A 148 10.58 1.62 12.55
C LEU A 148 11.51 0.73 13.40
N ARG A 149 11.61 -0.49 12.94
CA ARG A 149 12.80 -1.30 13.13
C ARG A 149 13.78 -0.94 12.02
N ALA A 150 14.79 -0.14 12.29
CA ALA A 150 15.87 0.04 11.36
C ALA A 150 16.82 -1.16 11.47
N HIS A 151 16.90 -1.97 10.41
CA HIS A 151 18.05 -2.84 10.18
C HIS A 151 19.05 -2.03 9.36
N GLU A 152 20.22 -1.76 9.91
CA GLU A 152 21.31 -1.26 9.09
C GLU A 152 21.74 -2.36 8.13
N THR A 153 21.48 -2.16 6.85
CA THR A 153 22.26 -2.80 5.81
C THR A 153 23.25 -1.76 5.34
N LEU A 154 24.46 -1.79 5.89
CA LEU A 154 25.60 -1.06 5.33
C LEU A 154 25.88 -1.64 3.95
N MET A 155 25.37 -1.02 2.91
CA MET A 155 26.00 -1.11 1.60
C MET A 155 26.94 0.10 1.51
N ASN A 156 28.22 -0.16 1.66
CA ASN A 156 29.25 0.78 1.25
C ASN A 156 29.11 0.99 -0.27
N LEU A 157 28.72 2.19 -0.64
CA LEU A 157 28.96 2.75 -1.96
C LEU A 157 30.34 3.41 -1.98
#